data_49a588e4cd3505866d4bef4202bd33e0
#
_entry.id   49a588e4cd3505866d4bef4202bd33e0
#
_cell.length_a   1.000
_cell.length_b   1.000
_cell.length_c   1.000
_cell.angle_alpha   90.00
_cell.angle_beta   90.00
_cell.angle_gamma   90.00
#
_symmetry.space_group_name_H-M   'P 1'
#
loop_
_entity.id
_entity.type
_entity.pdbx_description
1 polymer ?
#
loop_
_entity_poly.entity_id
_entity_poly.type
_entity_poly.pdbx_seq_one_letter_code
_entity_poly.pdbx_strand_id
1 'polypeptide(L)'
;LEIQREWTEQLKKCDEVELYIIKSTVIIAGTCTGFVSNRIIRDVEFDYVIVDEAAKATFPELAVSLNKAYKIILVGDHQQLPPVLDTEIIRNNKEKLDEEGLAQGIFERMYNMFPEDNKHRLTIQYRMHPTIGTLISHVFYNDEIQNGVEAQDRELCIEGYEGIAIEWISTSKYSTKERYEKEFDNNGKKSYQNYLERNIIERKLLELDSKLVKKT
;
A
#
# COMPACT_ATOMS: atom_id res chain seq x y z
N LEU A 1 9.38 -18.66 -34.78
CA LEU A 1 9.22 -17.50 -33.87
C LEU A 1 8.09 -16.57 -34.34
N GLU A 2 7.99 -16.27 -35.64
CA GLU A 2 6.94 -15.38 -36.20
C GLU A 2 5.56 -16.04 -36.15
N ILE A 3 5.43 -17.29 -36.58
CA ILE A 3 4.23 -18.09 -36.49
C ILE A 3 3.72 -18.24 -35.07
N GLN A 4 4.63 -18.45 -34.09
CA GLN A 4 4.26 -18.51 -32.68
C GLN A 4 3.71 -17.17 -32.15
N ARG A 5 4.27 -16.04 -32.61
CA ARG A 5 3.74 -14.70 -32.26
C ARG A 5 2.36 -14.47 -32.85
N GLU A 6 2.16 -14.77 -34.13
CA GLU A 6 0.85 -14.65 -34.79
C GLU A 6 -0.23 -15.52 -34.12
N TRP A 7 0.11 -16.76 -33.78
CA TRP A 7 -0.81 -17.66 -33.07
C TRP A 7 -1.13 -17.12 -31.66
N THR A 8 -0.12 -16.63 -30.93
CA THR A 8 -0.34 -16.05 -29.61
C THR A 8 -1.20 -14.80 -29.65
N GLU A 9 -1.05 -13.97 -30.70
CA GLU A 9 -1.87 -12.78 -30.88
C GLU A 9 -3.31 -13.12 -31.31
N GLN A 10 -3.50 -14.15 -32.11
CA GLN A 10 -4.85 -14.62 -32.46
C GLN A 10 -5.56 -15.28 -31.27
N LEU A 11 -4.85 -16.10 -30.49
CA LEU A 11 -5.39 -16.72 -29.28
C LEU A 11 -5.79 -15.67 -28.21
N LYS A 12 -5.03 -14.60 -28.08
CA LYS A 12 -5.38 -13.46 -27.19
C LYS A 12 -6.66 -12.71 -27.59
N LYS A 13 -7.10 -12.84 -28.83
CA LYS A 13 -8.34 -12.22 -29.34
C LYS A 13 -9.55 -13.14 -29.25
N CYS A 14 -9.37 -14.37 -28.76
CA CYS A 14 -10.44 -15.35 -28.68
C CYS A 14 -10.98 -15.43 -27.26
N ASP A 15 -12.10 -14.77 -27.00
CA ASP A 15 -12.78 -14.73 -25.69
C ASP A 15 -13.06 -16.14 -25.14
N GLU A 16 -13.32 -17.12 -26.00
CA GLU A 16 -13.56 -18.51 -25.61
C GLU A 16 -12.31 -19.19 -25.02
N VAL A 17 -11.13 -18.90 -25.60
CA VAL A 17 -9.87 -19.45 -25.09
C VAL A 17 -9.51 -18.80 -23.75
N GLU A 18 -9.70 -17.49 -23.62
CA GLU A 18 -9.49 -16.77 -22.36
C GLU A 18 -10.42 -17.29 -21.26
N LEU A 19 -11.70 -17.46 -21.58
CA LEU A 19 -12.68 -18.03 -20.65
C LEU A 19 -12.30 -19.47 -20.22
N TYR A 20 -11.82 -20.30 -21.16
CA TYR A 20 -11.39 -21.65 -20.86
C TYR A 20 -10.17 -21.64 -19.91
N ILE A 21 -9.20 -20.78 -20.17
CA ILE A 21 -8.02 -20.61 -19.31
C ILE A 21 -8.45 -20.17 -17.91
N ILE A 22 -9.30 -19.16 -17.80
CA ILE A 22 -9.80 -18.64 -16.53
C ILE A 22 -10.53 -19.75 -15.76
N LYS A 23 -11.45 -20.49 -16.40
CA LYS A 23 -12.22 -21.56 -15.75
C LYS A 23 -11.36 -22.77 -15.36
N SER A 24 -10.23 -23.01 -16.01
CA SER A 24 -9.30 -24.08 -15.69
C SER A 24 -8.24 -23.67 -14.67
N THR A 25 -8.15 -22.38 -14.32
CA THR A 25 -7.13 -21.86 -13.41
C THR A 25 -7.68 -21.82 -11.98
N VAL A 26 -6.89 -22.35 -11.04
CA VAL A 26 -7.29 -22.39 -9.61
C VAL A 26 -7.17 -21.02 -8.94
N ILE A 27 -6.19 -20.20 -9.34
CA ILE A 27 -5.93 -18.89 -8.75
C ILE A 27 -5.85 -17.85 -9.86
N ILE A 28 -6.65 -16.80 -9.73
CA ILE A 28 -6.63 -15.64 -10.62
C ILE A 28 -6.31 -14.41 -9.79
N ALA A 29 -5.33 -13.64 -10.22
CA ALA A 29 -4.91 -12.41 -9.53
C ALA A 29 -5.08 -11.19 -10.44
N GLY A 30 -5.48 -10.07 -9.86
CA GLY A 30 -5.66 -8.80 -10.57
C GLY A 30 -6.00 -7.67 -9.61
N THR A 31 -6.16 -6.47 -10.14
CA THR A 31 -6.66 -5.33 -9.35
C THR A 31 -8.19 -5.39 -9.25
N CYS A 32 -8.76 -4.81 -8.20
CA CYS A 32 -10.22 -4.73 -8.03
C CYS A 32 -10.90 -4.14 -9.27
N THR A 33 -10.37 -3.07 -9.83
CA THR A 33 -10.87 -2.43 -11.05
C THR A 33 -10.63 -3.27 -12.30
N GLY A 34 -9.55 -4.06 -12.36
CA GLY A 34 -9.24 -4.98 -13.45
C GLY A 34 -10.29 -6.08 -13.60
N PHE A 35 -10.79 -6.60 -12.50
CA PHE A 35 -11.87 -7.60 -12.50
C PHE A 35 -13.17 -7.06 -13.09
N VAL A 36 -13.48 -5.78 -12.93
CA VAL A 36 -14.67 -5.14 -13.53
C VAL A 36 -14.50 -4.91 -15.01
N SER A 37 -13.31 -4.48 -15.41
CA SER A 37 -13.00 -4.09 -16.77
C SER A 37 -12.92 -5.29 -17.72
N ASN A 38 -12.58 -6.46 -17.20
CA ASN A 38 -12.50 -7.69 -17.99
C ASN A 38 -13.88 -8.33 -18.12
N ARG A 39 -14.42 -8.37 -19.36
CA ARG A 39 -15.75 -8.90 -19.67
C ARG A 39 -15.89 -10.37 -19.29
N ILE A 40 -14.84 -11.15 -19.42
CA ILE A 40 -14.86 -12.59 -19.21
C ILE A 40 -14.90 -12.90 -17.71
N ILE A 41 -14.08 -12.19 -16.91
CA ILE A 41 -14.05 -12.36 -15.45
C ILE A 41 -15.35 -11.84 -14.83
N ARG A 42 -16.00 -10.88 -15.45
CA ARG A 42 -17.24 -10.28 -14.92
C ARG A 42 -18.33 -11.31 -14.63
N ASP A 43 -18.41 -12.36 -15.41
CA ASP A 43 -19.46 -13.39 -15.31
C ASP A 43 -18.95 -14.68 -14.61
N VAL A 44 -17.73 -14.65 -14.04
CA VAL A 44 -17.15 -15.75 -13.26
C VAL A 44 -17.40 -15.54 -11.79
N GLU A 45 -17.89 -16.56 -11.11
CA GLU A 45 -18.00 -16.63 -9.66
C GLU A 45 -16.86 -17.46 -9.09
N PHE A 46 -16.35 -17.07 -7.93
CA PHE A 46 -15.26 -17.73 -7.24
C PHE A 46 -15.73 -18.29 -5.91
N ASP A 47 -15.10 -19.36 -5.42
CA ASP A 47 -15.35 -19.86 -4.08
C ASP A 47 -14.86 -18.88 -3.01
N TYR A 48 -13.69 -18.26 -3.27
CA TYR A 48 -13.04 -17.31 -2.39
C TYR A 48 -12.57 -16.08 -3.15
N VAL A 49 -12.72 -14.92 -2.51
CA VAL A 49 -12.02 -13.70 -2.87
C VAL A 49 -11.11 -13.29 -1.70
N ILE A 50 -9.86 -13.06 -2.01
CA ILE A 50 -8.87 -12.52 -1.06
C ILE A 50 -8.50 -11.12 -1.55
N VAL A 51 -8.76 -10.11 -0.73
CA VAL A 51 -8.38 -8.72 -1.03
C VAL A 51 -7.25 -8.33 -0.12
N ASP A 52 -6.06 -8.14 -0.69
CA ASP A 52 -4.91 -7.60 0.02
C ASP A 52 -4.93 -6.07 0.01
N GLU A 53 -4.35 -5.44 1.04
CA GLU A 53 -4.40 -3.97 1.25
C GLU A 53 -5.83 -3.40 1.27
N ALA A 54 -6.80 -4.17 1.78
CA ALA A 54 -8.22 -3.82 1.77
C ALA A 54 -8.53 -2.52 2.52
N ALA A 55 -7.69 -2.12 3.48
CA ALA A 55 -7.84 -0.86 4.21
C ALA A 55 -7.58 0.39 3.34
N LYS A 56 -6.86 0.24 2.22
CA LYS A 56 -6.57 1.31 1.26
C LYS A 56 -7.55 1.38 0.11
N ALA A 57 -8.43 0.38 -0.04
CA ALA A 57 -9.41 0.34 -1.09
C ALA A 57 -10.66 1.17 -0.74
N THR A 58 -11.21 1.87 -1.72
CA THR A 58 -12.48 2.57 -1.58
C THR A 58 -13.64 1.58 -1.55
N PHE A 59 -14.81 1.99 -1.05
CA PHE A 59 -15.98 1.12 -0.99
C PHE A 59 -16.38 0.54 -2.38
N PRO A 60 -16.43 1.33 -3.47
CA PRO A 60 -16.75 0.79 -4.78
C PRO A 60 -15.76 -0.28 -5.26
N GLU A 61 -14.46 -0.10 -5.00
CA GLU A 61 -13.43 -1.08 -5.36
C GLU A 61 -13.60 -2.39 -4.59
N LEU A 62 -13.84 -2.31 -3.28
CA LEU A 62 -14.13 -3.50 -2.47
C LEU A 62 -15.43 -4.17 -2.90
N ALA A 63 -16.53 -3.41 -3.06
CA ALA A 63 -17.85 -3.95 -3.39
C ALA A 63 -17.83 -4.80 -4.65
N VAL A 64 -17.04 -4.41 -5.65
CA VAL A 64 -16.85 -5.19 -6.88
C VAL A 64 -16.23 -6.55 -6.59
N SER A 65 -15.17 -6.58 -5.79
CA SER A 65 -14.48 -7.83 -5.42
C SER A 65 -15.37 -8.69 -4.53
N LEU A 66 -16.03 -8.08 -3.56
CA LEU A 66 -16.90 -8.78 -2.60
C LEU A 66 -18.09 -9.49 -3.28
N ASN A 67 -18.58 -8.94 -4.39
CA ASN A 67 -19.71 -9.52 -5.13
C ASN A 67 -19.32 -10.70 -6.04
N LYS A 68 -18.05 -11.13 -5.99
CA LYS A 68 -17.52 -12.20 -6.87
C LYS A 68 -17.35 -13.55 -6.20
N ALA A 69 -17.58 -13.67 -4.90
CA ALA A 69 -17.38 -14.92 -4.19
C ALA A 69 -18.34 -15.12 -3.03
N TYR A 70 -18.54 -16.37 -2.67
CA TYR A 70 -19.33 -16.77 -1.50
C TYR A 70 -18.60 -16.55 -0.18
N LYS A 71 -17.25 -16.63 -0.21
CA LYS A 71 -16.41 -16.43 0.96
C LYS A 71 -15.36 -15.36 0.68
N ILE A 72 -15.14 -14.51 1.67
CA ILE A 72 -14.33 -13.32 1.54
C ILE A 72 -13.27 -13.33 2.62
N ILE A 73 -12.03 -13.02 2.25
CA ILE A 73 -10.92 -12.78 3.17
C ILE A 73 -10.39 -11.39 2.86
N LEU A 74 -10.47 -10.50 3.85
CA LEU A 74 -9.90 -9.15 3.75
C LEU A 74 -8.61 -9.11 4.56
N VAL A 75 -7.53 -8.73 3.90
CA VAL A 75 -6.22 -8.49 4.52
C VAL A 75 -5.95 -6.99 4.45
N GLY A 76 -5.68 -6.36 5.57
CA GLY A 76 -5.49 -4.92 5.61
C GLY A 76 -5.08 -4.44 6.99
N ASP A 77 -4.76 -3.17 7.06
CA ASP A 77 -4.32 -2.51 8.27
C ASP A 77 -4.94 -1.10 8.36
N HIS A 78 -5.93 -0.96 9.22
CA HIS A 78 -6.65 0.31 9.42
C HIS A 78 -5.87 1.33 10.26
N GLN A 79 -4.75 0.94 10.85
CA GLN A 79 -3.82 1.88 11.51
C GLN A 79 -2.90 2.58 10.50
N GLN A 80 -2.87 2.12 9.24
CA GLN A 80 -2.17 2.78 8.16
C GLN A 80 -3.05 3.84 7.48
N LEU A 81 -2.51 4.48 6.42
CA LEU A 81 -3.23 5.54 5.71
C LEU A 81 -4.55 5.02 5.12
N PRO A 82 -5.66 5.78 5.31
CA PRO A 82 -6.95 5.43 4.76
C PRO A 82 -6.98 5.59 3.22
N PRO A 83 -8.05 5.14 2.55
CA PRO A 83 -8.25 5.37 1.12
C PRO A 83 -8.13 6.84 0.74
N VAL A 84 -7.50 7.12 -0.39
CA VAL A 84 -7.46 8.49 -0.94
C VAL A 84 -8.81 8.78 -1.59
N LEU A 85 -9.55 9.70 -1.03
CA LEU A 85 -10.82 10.16 -1.58
C LEU A 85 -10.61 11.44 -2.41
N ASP A 86 -11.30 11.53 -3.53
CA ASP A 86 -11.28 12.73 -4.36
C ASP A 86 -11.97 13.89 -3.62
N THR A 87 -11.21 14.94 -3.35
CA THR A 87 -11.67 16.10 -2.59
C THR A 87 -12.78 16.86 -3.32
N GLU A 88 -12.87 16.79 -4.65
CA GLU A 88 -13.95 17.38 -5.42
C GLU A 88 -15.26 16.61 -5.23
N ILE A 89 -15.21 15.28 -5.19
CA ILE A 89 -16.38 14.44 -4.91
C ILE A 89 -16.92 14.72 -3.51
N ILE A 90 -16.04 14.81 -2.52
CA ILE A 90 -16.43 15.14 -1.14
C ILE A 90 -17.08 16.53 -1.09
N ARG A 91 -16.45 17.54 -1.69
CA ARG A 91 -16.91 18.92 -1.67
C ARG A 91 -18.27 19.11 -2.34
N ASN A 92 -18.51 18.41 -3.46
CA ASN A 92 -19.76 18.51 -4.23
C ASN A 92 -20.93 17.71 -3.61
N ASN A 93 -20.66 16.82 -2.67
CA ASN A 93 -21.64 15.94 -2.06
C ASN A 93 -21.69 16.05 -0.52
N LYS A 94 -21.18 17.12 0.08
CA LYS A 94 -21.09 17.31 1.54
C LYS A 94 -22.39 17.06 2.31
N GLU A 95 -23.52 17.41 1.73
CA GLU A 95 -24.84 17.23 2.37
C GLU A 95 -25.33 15.77 2.33
N LYS A 96 -24.73 14.92 1.51
CA LYS A 96 -25.18 13.52 1.30
C LYS A 96 -24.19 12.48 1.81
N LEU A 97 -22.96 12.90 2.09
CA LEU A 97 -21.89 12.02 2.52
C LEU A 97 -21.66 12.18 4.02
N ASP A 98 -21.66 11.07 4.71
CA ASP A 98 -21.15 10.97 6.08
C ASP A 98 -19.64 11.11 6.04
N GLU A 99 -19.13 12.32 6.31
CA GLU A 99 -17.68 12.62 6.25
C GLU A 99 -16.89 11.74 7.24
N GLU A 100 -17.45 11.45 8.42
CA GLU A 100 -16.80 10.59 9.42
C GLU A 100 -16.76 9.13 8.95
N GLY A 101 -17.86 8.63 8.41
CA GLY A 101 -17.94 7.27 7.87
C GLY A 101 -17.07 7.04 6.63
N LEU A 102 -16.85 8.08 5.82
CA LEU A 102 -15.93 8.02 4.68
C LEU A 102 -14.46 8.06 5.12
N ALA A 103 -14.14 8.88 6.12
CA ALA A 103 -12.78 8.99 6.65
C ALA A 103 -12.32 7.72 7.36
N GLN A 104 -13.24 7.03 8.05
CA GLN A 104 -12.94 5.78 8.76
C GLN A 104 -12.61 4.61 7.83
N GLY A 105 -13.03 4.66 6.57
CA GLY A 105 -12.84 3.56 5.62
C GLY A 105 -13.75 2.35 5.88
N ILE A 106 -14.11 1.67 4.79
CA ILE A 106 -15.04 0.52 4.87
C ILE A 106 -14.42 -0.68 5.57
N PHE A 107 -13.10 -0.91 5.41
CA PHE A 107 -12.40 -2.02 6.04
C PHE A 107 -12.48 -1.95 7.57
N GLU A 108 -12.20 -0.79 8.17
CA GLU A 108 -12.26 -0.59 9.61
C GLU A 108 -13.68 -0.79 10.14
N ARG A 109 -14.69 -0.28 9.43
CA ARG A 109 -16.10 -0.49 9.79
C ARG A 109 -16.47 -1.96 9.76
N MET A 110 -16.09 -2.70 8.73
CA MET A 110 -16.30 -4.14 8.63
C MET A 110 -15.57 -4.89 9.76
N TYR A 111 -14.32 -4.53 10.01
CA TYR A 111 -13.53 -5.09 11.10
C TYR A 111 -14.22 -4.94 12.46
N ASN A 112 -14.78 -3.76 12.75
CA ASN A 112 -15.49 -3.50 13.99
C ASN A 112 -16.83 -4.23 14.10
N MET A 113 -17.48 -4.51 12.97
CA MET A 113 -18.79 -5.20 12.92
C MET A 113 -18.68 -6.73 12.98
N PHE A 114 -17.58 -7.31 12.52
CA PHE A 114 -17.44 -8.76 12.47
C PHE A 114 -17.27 -9.38 13.87
N PRO A 115 -17.76 -10.62 14.07
CA PRO A 115 -17.48 -11.40 15.28
C PRO A 115 -15.97 -11.62 15.47
N GLU A 116 -15.54 -11.76 16.73
CA GLU A 116 -14.11 -11.98 17.04
C GLU A 116 -13.54 -13.26 16.39
N ASP A 117 -14.34 -14.32 16.30
CA ASP A 117 -13.93 -15.58 15.65
C ASP A 117 -13.59 -15.41 14.15
N ASN A 118 -14.04 -14.33 13.54
CA ASN A 118 -13.76 -14.02 12.13
C ASN A 118 -12.65 -12.97 11.95
N LYS A 119 -11.96 -12.62 13.02
CA LYS A 119 -10.87 -11.65 13.01
C LYS A 119 -9.57 -12.30 13.47
N HIS A 120 -8.52 -12.04 12.73
CA HIS A 120 -7.18 -12.51 13.09
C HIS A 120 -6.20 -11.36 12.94
N ARG A 121 -5.34 -11.18 13.93
CA ARG A 121 -4.31 -10.16 13.91
C ARG A 121 -2.94 -10.79 13.81
N LEU A 122 -2.12 -10.31 12.88
CA LEU A 122 -0.73 -10.68 12.80
C LEU A 122 0.07 -9.81 13.77
N THR A 123 0.72 -10.44 14.74
CA THR A 123 1.44 -9.73 15.82
C THR A 123 2.95 -9.84 15.71
N ILE A 124 3.48 -10.55 14.71
CA ILE A 124 4.92 -10.72 14.50
C ILE A 124 5.31 -10.14 13.14
N GLN A 125 6.21 -9.16 13.14
CA GLN A 125 6.76 -8.58 11.93
C GLN A 125 8.13 -9.21 11.59
N TYR A 126 8.38 -9.44 10.29
CA TYR A 126 9.63 -9.98 9.74
C TYR A 126 10.28 -9.04 8.70
N ARG A 127 9.77 -7.83 8.55
CA ARG A 127 10.19 -6.87 7.51
C ARG A 127 11.30 -5.94 7.98
N MET A 128 11.06 -5.28 9.11
CA MET A 128 11.87 -4.15 9.57
C MET A 128 12.96 -4.59 10.53
N HIS A 129 14.03 -3.77 10.63
CA HIS A 129 14.97 -3.84 11.73
C HIS A 129 14.23 -3.76 13.08
N PRO A 130 14.59 -4.54 14.11
CA PRO A 130 13.87 -4.58 15.39
C PRO A 130 13.66 -3.21 16.05
N THR A 131 14.67 -2.33 15.98
CA THR A 131 14.54 -0.96 16.53
C THR A 131 13.43 -0.16 15.84
N ILE A 132 13.29 -0.28 14.49
CA ILE A 132 12.21 0.36 13.73
C ILE A 132 10.89 -0.29 14.11
N GLY A 133 10.84 -1.64 14.14
CA GLY A 133 9.65 -2.38 14.50
C GLY A 133 9.14 -2.03 15.89
N THR A 134 10.02 -1.90 16.88
CA THR A 134 9.65 -1.50 18.24
C THR A 134 9.10 -0.08 18.29
N LEU A 135 9.72 0.88 17.57
CA LEU A 135 9.22 2.25 17.50
C LEU A 135 7.81 2.29 16.90
N ILE A 136 7.60 1.60 15.77
CA ILE A 136 6.30 1.55 15.09
C ILE A 136 5.25 0.84 15.96
N SER A 137 5.62 -0.26 16.62
CA SER A 137 4.75 -0.98 17.55
C SER A 137 4.28 -0.07 18.68
N HIS A 138 5.19 0.66 19.28
CA HIS A 138 4.89 1.58 20.39
C HIS A 138 4.00 2.75 19.96
N VAL A 139 4.28 3.36 18.82
CA VAL A 139 3.57 4.58 18.36
C VAL A 139 2.18 4.29 17.83
N PHE A 140 2.00 3.16 17.09
CA PHE A 140 0.78 2.91 16.32
C PHE A 140 0.01 1.65 16.74
N TYR A 141 0.63 0.71 17.46
CA TYR A 141 0.03 -0.60 17.73
C TYR A 141 0.04 -0.99 19.21
N ASN A 142 0.17 -0.02 20.13
CA ASN A 142 0.12 -0.24 21.58
C ASN A 142 1.06 -1.34 22.08
N ASP A 143 2.26 -1.44 21.51
CA ASP A 143 3.28 -2.47 21.82
C ASP A 143 2.84 -3.93 21.50
N GLU A 144 1.83 -4.11 20.66
CA GLU A 144 1.29 -5.44 20.36
C GLU A 144 2.08 -6.17 19.25
N ILE A 145 2.89 -5.46 18.47
CA ILE A 145 3.70 -6.06 17.40
C ILE A 145 5.09 -6.42 17.92
N GLN A 146 5.44 -7.67 17.77
CA GLN A 146 6.74 -8.23 18.14
C GLN A 146 7.66 -8.35 16.91
N ASN A 147 8.97 -8.36 17.15
CA ASN A 147 9.96 -8.55 16.10
C ASN A 147 10.30 -10.05 15.96
N GLY A 148 10.15 -10.61 14.78
CA GLY A 148 10.51 -11.98 14.42
C GLY A 148 11.85 -12.08 13.69
N VAL A 149 12.63 -10.98 13.63
CA VAL A 149 13.97 -10.93 13.01
C VAL A 149 14.97 -10.40 14.01
N GLU A 150 16.22 -10.81 13.88
CA GLU A 150 17.33 -10.27 14.64
C GLU A 150 17.90 -9.00 13.96
N ALA A 151 18.53 -8.11 14.76
CA ALA A 151 19.11 -6.87 14.25
C ALA A 151 20.12 -7.12 13.12
N GLN A 152 20.99 -8.10 13.32
CA GLN A 152 22.04 -8.49 12.36
C GLN A 152 21.51 -8.89 10.98
N ASP A 153 20.27 -9.40 10.91
CA ASP A 153 19.62 -9.79 9.63
C ASP A 153 19.17 -8.58 8.80
N ARG A 154 19.16 -7.40 9.40
CA ARG A 154 18.65 -6.15 8.83
C ARG A 154 19.64 -4.99 8.90
N GLU A 155 20.85 -5.23 9.36
CA GLU A 155 21.90 -4.21 9.38
C GLU A 155 22.39 -3.87 7.97
N LEU A 156 22.64 -2.59 7.76
CA LEU A 156 23.30 -2.11 6.56
C LEU A 156 24.80 -2.12 6.78
N CYS A 157 25.56 -2.69 5.83
CA CYS A 157 27.03 -2.65 5.84
C CYS A 157 27.52 -1.28 5.34
N ILE A 158 27.35 -0.24 6.17
CA ILE A 158 27.78 1.13 5.85
C ILE A 158 28.75 1.55 6.94
N GLU A 159 29.96 1.95 6.58
CA GLU A 159 31.01 2.38 7.48
C GLU A 159 30.56 3.56 8.36
N GLY A 160 30.67 3.42 9.69
CA GLY A 160 30.25 4.44 10.67
C GLY A 160 28.73 4.51 10.92
N TYR A 161 27.98 3.52 10.46
CA TYR A 161 26.52 3.37 10.71
C TYR A 161 26.18 2.01 11.32
N GLU A 162 27.17 1.31 11.84
CA GLU A 162 26.98 0.02 12.49
C GLU A 162 26.02 0.16 13.69
N GLY A 163 24.97 -0.64 13.72
CA GLY A 163 23.96 -0.63 14.77
C GLY A 163 23.00 0.59 14.76
N ILE A 164 23.14 1.51 13.80
CA ILE A 164 22.25 2.67 13.68
C ILE A 164 21.09 2.33 12.73
N ALA A 165 19.94 1.99 13.30
CA ALA A 165 18.73 1.70 12.52
C ALA A 165 17.86 2.95 12.26
N ILE A 166 17.98 3.98 13.09
CA ILE A 166 17.19 5.21 13.02
C ILE A 166 18.10 6.40 13.28
N GLU A 167 18.05 7.39 12.40
CA GLU A 167 18.67 8.69 12.60
C GLU A 167 17.62 9.80 12.47
N TRP A 168 17.54 10.68 13.45
CA TRP A 168 16.64 11.82 13.44
C TRP A 168 17.40 13.11 13.15
N ILE A 169 17.13 13.74 12.01
CA ILE A 169 17.74 15.00 11.60
C ILE A 169 16.78 16.15 11.87
N SER A 170 17.04 16.93 12.92
CA SER A 170 16.18 18.08 13.27
C SER A 170 16.50 19.31 12.44
N THR A 171 15.45 19.89 11.87
CA THR A 171 15.52 21.20 11.18
C THR A 171 15.21 22.39 12.09
N SER A 172 15.04 22.18 13.40
CA SER A 172 14.60 23.22 14.37
C SER A 172 15.50 24.46 14.44
N LYS A 173 16.80 24.29 14.14
CA LYS A 173 17.80 25.37 14.13
C LYS A 173 17.70 26.33 12.91
N TYR A 174 16.94 25.95 11.90
CA TYR A 174 16.73 26.78 10.72
C TYR A 174 15.55 27.74 10.93
N SER A 175 15.49 28.81 10.16
CA SER A 175 14.39 29.77 10.25
C SER A 175 13.04 29.13 9.86
N THR A 176 11.95 29.64 10.42
CA THR A 176 10.60 29.19 10.12
C THR A 176 10.31 29.21 8.61
N LYS A 177 10.79 30.25 7.91
CA LYS A 177 10.61 30.40 6.45
C LYS A 177 11.31 29.32 5.63
N GLU A 178 12.42 28.75 6.13
CA GLU A 178 13.14 27.68 5.44
C GLU A 178 12.52 26.31 5.73
N ARG A 179 11.90 26.13 6.88
CA ARG A 179 11.31 24.86 7.33
C ARG A 179 9.95 24.55 6.72
N TYR A 180 9.24 25.57 6.22
CA TYR A 180 7.92 25.36 5.60
C TYR A 180 8.03 24.98 4.13
N GLU A 181 7.09 24.15 3.73
CA GLU A 181 6.85 23.80 2.34
C GLU A 181 6.46 25.06 1.53
N LYS A 182 6.90 25.09 0.28
CA LYS A 182 6.53 26.13 -0.69
C LYS A 182 5.63 25.54 -1.75
N GLU A 183 4.53 26.21 -1.97
CA GLU A 183 3.62 25.89 -3.08
C GLU A 183 4.30 26.26 -4.40
N PHE A 184 4.17 25.38 -5.38
CA PHE A 184 4.55 25.66 -6.76
C PHE A 184 3.52 25.07 -7.72
N ASP A 185 3.41 25.64 -8.90
CA ASP A 185 2.55 25.14 -9.97
C ASP A 185 3.26 24.01 -10.72
N ASN A 186 2.61 22.87 -10.81
CA ASN A 186 3.04 21.73 -11.59
C ASN A 186 2.00 21.41 -12.66
N ASN A 187 2.13 22.07 -13.81
CA ASN A 187 1.21 21.92 -14.95
C ASN A 187 -0.27 22.19 -14.59
N GLY A 188 -0.55 23.29 -13.89
CA GLY A 188 -1.89 23.68 -13.47
C GLY A 188 -2.39 22.96 -12.22
N LYS A 189 -1.56 22.14 -11.58
CA LYS A 189 -1.84 21.52 -10.28
C LYS A 189 -0.91 22.09 -9.21
N LYS A 190 -1.51 22.49 -8.09
CA LYS A 190 -0.75 22.91 -6.91
C LYS A 190 0.01 21.75 -6.34
N SER A 191 1.30 21.92 -6.12
CA SER A 191 2.17 20.97 -5.45
C SER A 191 3.01 21.68 -4.39
N TYR A 192 3.60 20.92 -3.45
CA TYR A 192 4.38 21.48 -2.36
C TYR A 192 5.76 20.85 -2.34
N GLN A 193 6.77 21.63 -1.95
CA GLN A 193 8.14 21.16 -1.80
C GLN A 193 8.87 21.89 -0.69
N ASN A 194 9.75 21.18 0.00
CA ASN A 194 10.65 21.74 0.99
C ASN A 194 12.10 21.65 0.49
N TYR A 195 12.67 22.77 0.11
CA TYR A 195 14.04 22.82 -0.42
C TYR A 195 15.11 22.47 0.63
N LEU A 196 14.87 22.85 1.90
CA LEU A 196 15.77 22.55 2.98
C LEU A 196 15.87 21.05 3.22
N GLU A 197 14.73 20.38 3.35
CA GLU A 197 14.66 18.94 3.57
C GLU A 197 15.25 18.18 2.38
N ARG A 198 14.91 18.57 1.14
CA ARG A 198 15.51 17.98 -0.06
C ARG A 198 17.03 18.06 -0.04
N ASN A 199 17.61 19.23 0.28
CA ASN A 199 19.07 19.40 0.29
C ASN A 199 19.74 18.64 1.44
N ILE A 200 19.06 18.45 2.57
CA ILE A 200 19.54 17.61 3.69
C ILE A 200 19.54 16.14 3.25
N ILE A 201 18.47 15.67 2.66
CA ILE A 201 18.34 14.28 2.14
C ILE A 201 19.40 14.01 1.08
N GLU A 202 19.56 14.90 0.11
CA GLU A 202 20.57 14.76 -0.96
C GLU A 202 21.98 14.62 -0.39
N ARG A 203 22.36 15.51 0.53
CA ARG A 203 23.69 15.42 1.20
C ARG A 203 23.85 14.12 1.95
N LYS A 204 22.79 13.68 2.66
CA LYS A 204 22.84 12.43 3.42
C LYS A 204 22.97 11.21 2.52
N LEU A 205 22.27 11.19 1.40
CA LEU A 205 22.38 10.11 0.42
C LEU A 205 23.79 10.04 -0.20
N LEU A 206 24.38 11.19 -0.55
CA LEU A 206 25.75 11.23 -1.07
C LEU A 206 26.78 10.77 -0.03
N GLU A 207 26.60 11.14 1.25
CA GLU A 207 27.42 10.65 2.35
C GLU A 207 27.32 9.11 2.48
N LEU A 208 26.12 8.56 2.50
CA LEU A 208 25.88 7.13 2.61
C LEU A 208 26.46 6.36 1.39
N ASP A 209 26.24 6.88 0.19
CA ASP A 209 26.76 6.27 -1.04
C ASP A 209 28.28 6.20 -1.04
N SER A 210 28.94 7.25 -0.54
CA SER A 210 30.41 7.29 -0.43
C SER A 210 30.98 6.27 0.57
N LYS A 211 30.18 5.87 1.56
CA LYS A 211 30.56 4.93 2.63
C LYS A 211 30.07 3.50 2.36
N LEU A 212 29.26 3.28 1.34
CA LEU A 212 28.83 1.94 0.94
C LEU A 212 30.06 1.10 0.60
N VAL A 213 30.31 0.07 1.41
CA VAL A 213 31.36 -0.91 1.10
C VAL A 213 30.94 -1.63 -0.17
N LYS A 214 31.65 -1.37 -1.26
CA LYS A 214 31.47 -2.13 -2.50
C LYS A 214 31.80 -3.59 -2.18
N LYS A 215 30.78 -4.44 -2.12
CA LYS A 215 30.98 -5.89 -2.09
C LYS A 215 31.65 -6.24 -3.42
N THR A 216 32.96 -6.44 -3.38
CA THR A 216 33.75 -7.05 -4.46
C THR A 216 33.44 -8.54 -4.52
#